data_7a2cc4caf841e328b90ee46f630a636d
#
_entry.id   7a2cc4caf841e328b90ee46f630a636d
#
_cell.length_a   1.000
_cell.length_b   1.000
_cell.length_c   1.000
_cell.angle_alpha   90.00
_cell.angle_beta   90.00
_cell.angle_gamma   90.00
#
_symmetry.space_group_name_H-M   'P 1'
#
loop_
_entity.id
_entity.type
_entity.pdbx_description
1 polymer ?
#
loop_
_entity_poly.entity_id
_entity_poly.type
_entity_poly.pdbx_seq_one_letter_code
_entity_poly.pdbx_strand_id
1 'polypeptide(L)'
;MKKTRLLKIVLFLLLLLIPVVYLVRLSIFPGFFADRPDAMYGHEAYRSEFSATDGTLLRGWFFNRGQGSPLVAVYTGNNMNVGGMLALALADMSRSYLMLNYRGYGDSEGVPSESRLVADARHCIAEARRRIGGQPSSLHIVGYSIGSGVANQVAAAESPATLTLICPFDSITEVACDFVPLLPRLLLPNTFVSTDFAPRITCPVTVLRAAADTLVTAPHTAALLRAYPTPPAEYVLQADHNSVFFLPEFIPLVLKSLEKGSFSGDLPTAAAGK
;
A
#
# COMPACT_ATOMS: atom_id res chain seq x y z
N MET A 1 4.30 1.92 -53.31
CA MET A 1 3.68 3.13 -52.69
C MET A 1 2.70 2.85 -51.56
N LYS A 2 1.73 1.93 -51.67
CA LYS A 2 0.73 1.67 -50.57
C LYS A 2 1.36 1.13 -49.28
N LYS A 3 2.35 0.21 -49.34
CA LYS A 3 3.01 -0.39 -48.15
C LYS A 3 3.81 0.63 -47.33
N THR A 4 4.51 1.55 -47.98
CA THR A 4 5.29 2.61 -47.32
C THR A 4 4.39 3.66 -46.66
N ARG A 5 3.21 3.94 -47.22
CA ARG A 5 2.22 4.85 -46.62
C ARG A 5 1.58 4.21 -45.38
N LEU A 6 1.24 2.92 -45.45
CA LEU A 6 0.72 2.17 -44.32
C LEU A 6 1.74 2.11 -43.15
N LEU A 7 3.01 1.82 -43.48
CA LEU A 7 4.08 1.79 -42.45
C LEU A 7 4.25 3.16 -41.77
N LYS A 8 4.20 4.26 -42.53
CA LYS A 8 4.27 5.62 -41.93
C LYS A 8 3.09 5.92 -41.02
N ILE A 9 1.88 5.48 -41.37
CA ILE A 9 0.69 5.64 -40.52
C ILE A 9 0.83 4.83 -39.25
N VAL A 10 1.27 3.58 -39.33
CA VAL A 10 1.48 2.71 -38.14
C VAL A 10 2.55 3.31 -37.22
N LEU A 11 3.68 3.77 -37.77
CA LEU A 11 4.73 4.44 -37.01
C LEU A 11 4.22 5.72 -36.30
N PHE A 12 3.42 6.50 -37.02
CA PHE A 12 2.82 7.72 -36.47
C PHE A 12 1.85 7.39 -35.31
N LEU A 13 0.99 6.37 -35.46
CA LEU A 13 0.08 5.91 -34.43
C LEU A 13 0.83 5.35 -33.20
N LEU A 14 1.93 4.61 -33.42
CA LEU A 14 2.80 4.13 -32.33
C LEU A 14 3.47 5.30 -31.61
N LEU A 15 3.92 6.34 -32.31
CA LEU A 15 4.47 7.55 -31.70
C LEU A 15 3.44 8.31 -30.85
N LEU A 16 2.17 8.35 -31.28
CA LEU A 16 1.08 8.95 -30.49
C LEU A 16 0.73 8.12 -29.24
N LEU A 17 0.98 6.82 -29.28
CA LEU A 17 0.70 5.92 -28.18
C LEU A 17 1.70 6.07 -27.01
N ILE A 18 2.96 6.42 -27.31
CA ILE A 18 4.01 6.59 -26.28
C ILE A 18 3.61 7.59 -25.19
N PRO A 19 3.17 8.83 -25.50
CA PRO A 19 2.74 9.77 -24.47
C PRO A 19 1.50 9.30 -23.71
N VAL A 20 0.58 8.58 -24.35
CA VAL A 20 -0.60 8.03 -23.66
C VAL A 20 -0.17 6.99 -22.62
N VAL A 21 0.67 6.03 -22.98
CA VAL A 21 1.21 5.02 -22.06
C VAL A 21 2.00 5.68 -20.93
N TYR A 22 2.78 6.72 -21.26
CA TYR A 22 3.54 7.48 -20.27
C TYR A 22 2.60 8.21 -19.29
N LEU A 23 1.55 8.89 -19.77
CA LEU A 23 0.55 9.57 -18.94
C LEU A 23 -0.22 8.58 -18.05
N VAL A 24 -0.60 7.41 -18.58
CA VAL A 24 -1.23 6.35 -17.78
C VAL A 24 -0.29 5.88 -16.67
N ARG A 25 1.00 5.68 -16.95
CA ARG A 25 1.99 5.32 -15.91
C ARG A 25 2.13 6.41 -14.85
N LEU A 26 2.14 7.68 -15.23
CA LEU A 26 2.21 8.79 -14.28
C LEU A 26 0.95 8.88 -13.41
N SER A 27 -0.23 8.51 -13.94
CA SER A 27 -1.48 8.52 -13.16
C SER A 27 -1.55 7.46 -12.07
N ILE A 28 -0.67 6.45 -12.11
CA ILE A 28 -0.56 5.45 -11.02
C ILE A 28 0.04 6.08 -9.76
N PHE A 29 0.86 7.11 -9.89
CA PHE A 29 1.55 7.77 -8.79
C PHE A 29 1.27 9.28 -8.73
N PRO A 30 0.00 9.71 -8.60
CA PRO A 30 -0.34 11.15 -8.59
C PRO A 30 0.26 11.90 -7.40
N GLY A 31 0.54 11.22 -6.29
CA GLY A 31 1.21 11.80 -5.13
C GLY A 31 2.63 12.32 -5.40
N PHE A 32 3.28 11.83 -6.48
CA PHE A 32 4.55 12.36 -6.96
C PHE A 32 4.47 13.83 -7.40
N PHE A 33 3.29 14.29 -7.82
CA PHE A 33 3.05 15.65 -8.25
C PHE A 33 2.35 16.51 -7.18
N ALA A 34 2.00 15.93 -6.04
CA ALA A 34 1.33 16.63 -4.96
C ALA A 34 2.37 17.27 -4.04
N ASP A 35 2.32 18.59 -3.92
CA ASP A 35 3.11 19.31 -2.91
C ASP A 35 2.47 19.10 -1.53
N ARG A 36 2.99 18.14 -0.79
CA ARG A 36 2.54 17.77 0.56
C ARG A 36 3.74 17.55 1.47
N PRO A 37 4.38 18.63 1.91
CA PRO A 37 5.56 18.52 2.77
C PRO A 37 5.22 17.84 4.09
N ASP A 38 6.15 17.04 4.59
CA ASP A 38 5.98 16.31 5.84
C ASP A 38 5.77 17.21 7.06
N ALA A 39 6.32 18.44 7.03
CA ALA A 39 6.19 19.41 8.11
C ALA A 39 4.74 19.71 8.52
N MET A 40 3.77 19.53 7.61
CA MET A 40 2.36 19.72 7.93
C MET A 40 1.78 18.71 8.96
N TYR A 41 2.46 17.57 9.17
CA TYR A 41 2.00 16.53 10.08
C TYR A 41 2.61 16.61 11.49
N GLY A 42 3.66 17.40 11.70
CA GLY A 42 4.35 17.54 12.98
C GLY A 42 5.10 16.28 13.41
N HIS A 43 5.21 16.09 14.74
CA HIS A 43 5.90 14.95 15.35
C HIS A 43 7.38 14.82 14.99
N GLU A 44 8.09 15.95 14.96
CA GLU A 44 9.50 16.08 14.55
C GLU A 44 10.45 15.16 15.33
N ALA A 45 10.17 14.85 16.58
CA ALA A 45 10.99 13.95 17.40
C ALA A 45 11.12 12.52 16.82
N TYR A 46 10.18 12.12 15.96
CA TYR A 46 10.16 10.80 15.30
C TYR A 46 10.51 10.88 13.82
N ARG A 47 10.78 12.08 13.32
CA ARG A 47 11.22 12.24 11.92
C ARG A 47 12.49 11.46 11.67
N SER A 48 12.53 10.74 10.56
CA SER A 48 13.63 9.85 10.25
C SER A 48 13.89 9.80 8.76
N GLU A 49 15.16 9.60 8.43
CA GLU A 49 15.65 9.40 7.08
C GLU A 49 16.26 8.01 6.96
N PHE A 50 15.93 7.34 5.87
CA PHE A 50 16.46 6.06 5.47
C PHE A 50 17.03 6.16 4.05
N SER A 51 18.18 5.55 3.81
CA SER A 51 18.75 5.47 2.46
C SER A 51 18.27 4.19 1.78
N ALA A 52 17.74 4.31 0.58
CA ALA A 52 17.50 3.16 -0.28
C ALA A 52 18.83 2.55 -0.79
N THR A 53 18.78 1.40 -1.43
CA THR A 53 19.99 0.71 -1.95
C THR A 53 20.75 1.50 -3.00
N ASP A 54 20.10 2.43 -3.69
CA ASP A 54 20.71 3.32 -4.69
C ASP A 54 21.09 4.71 -4.14
N GLY A 55 21.03 4.88 -2.81
CA GLY A 55 21.34 6.12 -2.13
C GLY A 55 20.21 7.15 -2.07
N THR A 56 19.03 6.87 -2.68
CA THR A 56 17.87 7.77 -2.60
C THR A 56 17.41 7.90 -1.15
N LEU A 57 17.19 9.13 -0.70
CA LEU A 57 16.75 9.41 0.66
C LEU A 57 15.23 9.33 0.77
N LEU A 58 14.78 8.46 1.66
CA LEU A 58 13.37 8.26 2.00
C LEU A 58 13.11 8.86 3.37
N ARG A 59 12.12 9.72 3.49
CA ARG A 59 11.79 10.46 4.69
C ARG A 59 10.40 10.14 5.19
N GLY A 60 10.23 10.24 6.50
CA GLY A 60 8.96 9.97 7.17
C GLY A 60 9.16 9.87 8.67
N TRP A 61 8.55 8.90 9.32
CA TRP A 61 8.61 8.72 10.78
C TRP A 61 9.02 7.31 11.14
N PHE A 62 9.88 7.21 12.14
CA PHE A 62 10.27 5.94 12.74
C PHE A 62 10.09 6.02 14.26
N PHE A 63 9.05 5.36 14.75
CA PHE A 63 8.78 5.23 16.18
C PHE A 63 9.53 4.01 16.70
N ASN A 64 10.74 4.23 17.19
CA ASN A 64 11.57 3.17 17.76
C ASN A 64 11.23 2.98 19.24
N ARG A 65 10.68 1.80 19.59
CA ARG A 65 10.33 1.43 20.97
C ARG A 65 11.39 0.54 21.65
N GLY A 66 12.56 0.38 21.01
CA GLY A 66 13.69 -0.34 21.55
C GLY A 66 13.76 -1.81 21.17
N GLN A 67 14.79 -2.46 21.68
CA GLN A 67 15.17 -3.82 21.33
C GLN A 67 14.04 -4.82 21.64
N GLY A 68 13.78 -5.70 20.68
CA GLY A 68 12.77 -6.75 20.82
C GLY A 68 11.32 -6.28 20.63
N SER A 69 11.05 -4.97 20.48
CA SER A 69 9.71 -4.50 20.19
C SER A 69 9.21 -5.06 18.83
N PRO A 70 7.91 -5.42 18.71
CA PRO A 70 7.36 -5.76 17.40
C PRO A 70 7.52 -4.58 16.43
N LEU A 71 7.72 -4.86 15.14
CA LEU A 71 7.85 -3.85 14.09
C LEU A 71 6.61 -3.86 13.18
N VAL A 72 6.00 -2.70 12.99
CA VAL A 72 4.90 -2.48 12.03
C VAL A 72 5.41 -1.63 10.87
N ALA A 73 5.39 -2.16 9.66
CA ALA A 73 5.68 -1.41 8.44
C ALA A 73 4.36 -0.97 7.78
N VAL A 74 4.21 0.34 7.51
CA VAL A 74 2.97 0.93 7.00
C VAL A 74 3.19 1.52 5.61
N TYR A 75 2.35 1.13 4.65
CA TYR A 75 2.37 1.58 3.26
C TYR A 75 1.04 2.24 2.89
N THR A 76 1.10 3.45 2.35
CA THR A 76 -0.06 4.32 2.09
C THR A 76 -0.57 4.25 0.65
N GLY A 77 -1.64 4.98 0.38
CA GLY A 77 -2.24 5.11 -0.95
C GLY A 77 -1.43 5.98 -1.91
N ASN A 78 -1.85 5.97 -3.18
CA ASN A 78 -1.13 6.62 -4.29
C ASN A 78 -1.15 8.15 -4.26
N ASN A 79 -1.97 8.77 -3.45
CA ASN A 79 -2.08 10.24 -3.29
C ASN A 79 -2.05 10.64 -1.81
N MET A 80 -1.33 9.87 -1.00
CA MET A 80 -1.30 10.06 0.45
C MET A 80 0.13 10.07 0.96
N ASN A 81 0.51 11.16 1.67
CA ASN A 81 1.70 11.18 2.50
C ASN A 81 1.48 10.25 3.71
N VAL A 82 2.50 9.51 4.10
CA VAL A 82 2.41 8.55 5.22
C VAL A 82 2.04 9.21 6.55
N GLY A 83 2.27 10.51 6.70
CA GLY A 83 1.83 11.31 7.84
C GLY A 83 0.34 11.19 8.14
N GLY A 84 -0.49 10.96 7.12
CA GLY A 84 -1.93 10.72 7.31
C GLY A 84 -2.27 9.46 8.12
N MET A 85 -1.32 8.56 8.37
CA MET A 85 -1.51 7.35 9.17
C MET A 85 -0.79 7.37 10.54
N LEU A 86 -0.19 8.50 10.92
CA LEU A 86 0.54 8.64 12.20
C LEU A 86 -0.30 8.27 13.43
N ALA A 87 -1.61 8.46 13.35
CA ALA A 87 -2.53 8.11 14.44
C ALA A 87 -2.40 6.64 14.89
N LEU A 88 -2.03 5.71 14.00
CA LEU A 88 -1.77 4.30 14.36
C LEU A 88 -0.59 4.19 15.34
N ALA A 89 0.54 4.83 15.02
CA ALA A 89 1.75 4.78 15.85
C ALA A 89 1.59 5.57 17.16
N LEU A 90 0.76 6.60 17.15
CA LEU A 90 0.46 7.42 18.35
C LEU A 90 -0.51 6.70 19.29
N ALA A 91 -1.43 5.91 18.76
CA ALA A 91 -2.37 5.11 19.56
C ALA A 91 -1.74 3.83 20.13
N ASP A 92 -0.57 3.40 19.61
CA ASP A 92 0.11 2.18 20.03
C ASP A 92 1.55 2.44 20.47
N MET A 93 1.76 2.41 21.77
CA MET A 93 3.08 2.62 22.38
C MET A 93 3.88 1.31 22.56
N SER A 94 3.29 0.17 22.20
CA SER A 94 3.90 -1.15 22.44
C SER A 94 4.74 -1.66 21.26
N ARG A 95 4.52 -1.10 20.05
CA ARG A 95 5.19 -1.52 18.80
C ARG A 95 6.01 -0.38 18.21
N SER A 96 7.12 -0.73 17.56
CA SER A 96 7.86 0.18 16.68
C SER A 96 7.12 0.33 15.35
N TYR A 97 7.11 1.54 14.78
CA TYR A 97 6.45 1.82 13.50
C TYR A 97 7.43 2.39 12.50
N LEU A 98 7.53 1.77 11.33
CA LEU A 98 8.25 2.27 10.16
C LEU A 98 7.23 2.84 9.17
N MET A 99 7.25 4.15 8.99
CA MET A 99 6.29 4.93 8.22
C MET A 99 7.04 5.91 7.32
N LEU A 100 7.46 5.44 6.14
CA LEU A 100 8.23 6.25 5.18
C LEU A 100 7.36 6.57 3.95
N ASN A 101 7.49 7.80 3.47
CA ASN A 101 6.94 8.18 2.18
C ASN A 101 7.62 7.42 1.06
N TYR A 102 6.86 7.06 0.03
CA TYR A 102 7.44 6.54 -1.20
C TYR A 102 8.41 7.56 -1.84
N ARG A 103 9.27 7.06 -2.73
CA ARG A 103 10.09 7.93 -3.57
C ARG A 103 9.25 9.03 -4.22
N GLY A 104 9.69 10.29 -4.09
CA GLY A 104 9.01 11.45 -4.66
C GLY A 104 7.70 11.84 -3.96
N TYR A 105 7.36 11.23 -2.82
CA TYR A 105 6.22 11.61 -1.99
C TYR A 105 6.69 12.36 -0.75
N GLY A 106 5.93 13.35 -0.30
CA GLY A 106 6.32 14.20 0.82
C GLY A 106 7.72 14.75 0.60
N ASP A 107 8.59 14.61 1.61
CA ASP A 107 9.98 15.07 1.53
C ASP A 107 10.96 13.98 1.03
N SER A 108 10.46 12.81 0.56
CA SER A 108 11.30 11.75 0.00
C SER A 108 11.78 12.09 -1.41
N GLU A 109 13.02 11.72 -1.72
CA GLU A 109 13.64 11.91 -3.03
C GLU A 109 13.25 10.84 -4.04
N GLY A 110 13.62 11.04 -5.31
CA GLY A 110 13.55 10.03 -6.37
C GLY A 110 12.22 9.96 -7.11
N VAL A 111 12.06 8.91 -7.90
CA VAL A 111 10.90 8.69 -8.77
C VAL A 111 10.29 7.32 -8.48
N PRO A 112 8.98 7.24 -8.21
CA PRO A 112 8.32 6.00 -7.85
C PRO A 112 8.22 5.03 -9.03
N SER A 113 8.32 3.74 -8.72
CA SER A 113 7.92 2.62 -9.57
C SER A 113 7.65 1.42 -8.69
N GLU A 114 6.82 0.48 -9.12
CA GLU A 114 6.48 -0.71 -8.35
C GLU A 114 7.73 -1.42 -7.80
N SER A 115 8.67 -1.76 -8.67
CA SER A 115 9.88 -2.49 -8.28
C SER A 115 10.74 -1.72 -7.27
N ARG A 116 10.82 -0.39 -7.40
CA ARG A 116 11.55 0.45 -6.45
C ARG A 116 10.83 0.54 -5.11
N LEU A 117 9.51 0.74 -5.11
CA LEU A 117 8.74 0.80 -3.86
C LEU A 117 8.91 -0.48 -3.04
N VAL A 118 8.83 -1.65 -3.68
CA VAL A 118 9.01 -2.94 -3.01
C VAL A 118 10.44 -3.15 -2.54
N ALA A 119 11.44 -2.80 -3.35
CA ALA A 119 12.85 -2.88 -2.96
C ALA A 119 13.18 -1.98 -1.77
N ASP A 120 12.70 -0.72 -1.81
CA ASP A 120 12.84 0.24 -0.72
C ASP A 120 12.18 -0.25 0.57
N ALA A 121 10.94 -0.73 0.47
CA ALA A 121 10.20 -1.25 1.60
C ALA A 121 10.97 -2.37 2.32
N ARG A 122 11.50 -3.34 1.59
CA ARG A 122 12.29 -4.44 2.15
C ARG A 122 13.62 -3.97 2.74
N HIS A 123 14.32 -3.08 2.03
CA HIS A 123 15.58 -2.54 2.52
C HIS A 123 15.38 -1.74 3.81
N CYS A 124 14.34 -0.90 3.87
CA CYS A 124 14.03 -0.09 5.04
C CYS A 124 13.56 -0.94 6.24
N ILE A 125 12.85 -2.06 6.01
CA ILE A 125 12.56 -3.03 7.07
C ILE A 125 13.86 -3.60 7.65
N ALA A 126 14.82 -4.00 6.81
CA ALA A 126 16.11 -4.52 7.27
C ALA A 126 16.90 -3.46 8.07
N GLU A 127 16.88 -2.20 7.62
CA GLU A 127 17.49 -1.08 8.34
C GLU A 127 16.78 -0.79 9.66
N ALA A 128 15.44 -0.79 9.69
CA ALA A 128 14.66 -0.60 10.92
C ALA A 128 14.99 -1.70 11.95
N ARG A 129 15.13 -2.96 11.53
CA ARG A 129 15.59 -4.06 12.38
C ARG A 129 16.94 -3.74 13.03
N ARG A 130 17.91 -3.20 12.29
CA ARG A 130 19.20 -2.77 12.85
C ARG A 130 19.03 -1.64 13.86
N ARG A 131 18.21 -0.63 13.55
CA ARG A 131 18.01 0.55 14.42
C ARG A 131 17.27 0.23 15.72
N ILE A 132 16.41 -0.79 15.75
CA ILE A 132 15.78 -1.28 17.00
C ILE A 132 16.70 -2.20 17.83
N GLY A 133 17.93 -2.46 17.36
CA GLY A 133 18.92 -3.26 18.09
C GLY A 133 18.86 -4.76 17.81
N GLY A 134 18.34 -5.19 16.65
CA GLY A 134 18.29 -6.59 16.21
C GLY A 134 16.94 -7.01 15.65
N GLN A 135 16.65 -8.31 15.68
CA GLN A 135 15.37 -8.81 15.19
C GLN A 135 14.22 -8.37 16.10
N PRO A 136 13.12 -7.82 15.54
CA PRO A 136 11.89 -7.59 16.30
C PRO A 136 11.30 -8.93 16.75
N SER A 137 10.50 -8.92 17.83
CA SER A 137 9.76 -10.11 18.24
C SER A 137 8.76 -10.59 17.19
N SER A 138 8.26 -9.68 16.36
CA SER A 138 7.42 -9.96 15.20
C SER A 138 7.49 -8.81 14.20
N LEU A 139 7.24 -9.12 12.91
CA LEU A 139 7.00 -8.14 11.85
C LEU A 139 5.52 -8.15 11.50
N HIS A 140 4.90 -6.99 11.42
CA HIS A 140 3.53 -6.77 10.95
C HIS A 140 3.55 -5.82 9.76
N ILE A 141 2.68 -6.04 8.80
CA ILE A 141 2.61 -5.20 7.60
C ILE A 141 1.19 -4.66 7.43
N VAL A 142 1.07 -3.36 7.21
CA VAL A 142 -0.19 -2.67 6.93
C VAL A 142 -0.08 -1.97 5.59
N GLY A 143 -1.05 -2.18 4.69
CA GLY A 143 -1.08 -1.53 3.37
C GLY A 143 -2.45 -0.99 3.02
N TYR A 144 -2.51 0.26 2.54
CA TYR A 144 -3.73 0.91 2.09
C TYR A 144 -3.69 1.18 0.59
N SER A 145 -4.75 0.82 -0.14
CA SER A 145 -4.90 1.12 -1.57
C SER A 145 -3.68 0.61 -2.36
N ILE A 146 -2.93 1.44 -3.10
CA ILE A 146 -1.69 1.02 -3.78
C ILE A 146 -0.68 0.40 -2.80
N GLY A 147 -0.66 0.87 -1.56
CA GLY A 147 0.17 0.29 -0.50
C GLY A 147 -0.22 -1.14 -0.15
N SER A 148 -1.45 -1.59 -0.44
CA SER A 148 -1.82 -3.00 -0.31
C SER A 148 -1.09 -3.88 -1.31
N GLY A 149 -0.85 -3.36 -2.53
CA GLY A 149 -0.02 -4.04 -3.55
C GLY A 149 1.45 -4.14 -3.14
N VAL A 150 2.01 -3.07 -2.54
CA VAL A 150 3.36 -3.11 -1.93
C VAL A 150 3.38 -4.11 -0.78
N ALA A 151 2.41 -4.05 0.14
CA ALA A 151 2.30 -4.91 1.31
C ALA A 151 2.22 -6.39 0.95
N ASN A 152 1.45 -6.77 -0.08
CA ASN A 152 1.38 -8.15 -0.58
C ASN A 152 2.74 -8.67 -1.06
N GLN A 153 3.46 -7.88 -1.85
CA GLN A 153 4.78 -8.28 -2.37
C GLN A 153 5.81 -8.40 -1.26
N VAL A 154 5.81 -7.45 -0.32
CA VAL A 154 6.71 -7.48 0.85
C VAL A 154 6.35 -8.66 1.77
N ALA A 155 5.07 -8.91 2.03
CA ALA A 155 4.62 -10.02 2.87
C ALA A 155 5.01 -11.38 2.29
N ALA A 156 4.88 -11.56 0.98
CA ALA A 156 5.31 -12.79 0.29
C ALA A 156 6.82 -13.04 0.38
N ALA A 157 7.64 -12.00 0.61
CA ALA A 157 9.09 -12.09 0.72
C ALA A 157 9.60 -12.14 2.16
N GLU A 158 8.95 -11.43 3.08
CA GLU A 158 9.43 -11.24 4.48
C GLU A 158 8.73 -12.15 5.49
N SER A 159 7.67 -12.87 5.10
CA SER A 159 6.90 -13.78 5.96
C SER A 159 6.52 -13.13 7.32
N PRO A 160 5.71 -12.07 7.32
CA PRO A 160 5.36 -11.35 8.54
C PRO A 160 4.48 -12.19 9.48
N ALA A 161 4.31 -11.72 10.71
CA ALA A 161 3.40 -12.31 11.66
C ALA A 161 1.92 -12.08 11.30
N THR A 162 1.60 -10.91 10.74
CA THR A 162 0.27 -10.57 10.21
C THR A 162 0.38 -9.62 9.02
N LEU A 163 -0.63 -9.67 8.14
CA LEU A 163 -0.80 -8.74 7.04
C LEU A 163 -2.19 -8.09 7.14
N THR A 164 -2.24 -6.75 7.17
CA THR A 164 -3.49 -5.99 7.19
C THR A 164 -3.59 -5.15 5.93
N LEU A 165 -4.67 -5.33 5.19
CA LEU A 165 -4.92 -4.66 3.92
C LEU A 165 -6.19 -3.81 4.01
N ILE A 166 -6.08 -2.56 3.60
CA ILE A 166 -7.15 -1.58 3.64
C ILE A 166 -7.48 -1.20 2.20
N CYS A 167 -8.73 -1.42 1.78
CA CYS A 167 -9.21 -1.22 0.42
C CYS A 167 -8.29 -1.85 -0.64
N PRO A 168 -7.96 -3.16 -0.51
CA PRO A 168 -7.02 -3.84 -1.41
C PRO A 168 -7.67 -4.25 -2.72
N PHE A 169 -6.83 -4.44 -3.75
CA PHE A 169 -7.22 -4.80 -5.11
C PHE A 169 -6.43 -6.02 -5.62
N ASP A 170 -6.95 -6.66 -6.66
CA ASP A 170 -6.34 -7.76 -7.40
C ASP A 170 -5.14 -7.32 -8.24
N SER A 171 -5.31 -6.27 -9.07
CA SER A 171 -4.22 -5.61 -9.79
C SER A 171 -4.60 -4.17 -10.20
N ILE A 172 -3.61 -3.30 -10.37
CA ILE A 172 -3.83 -1.95 -10.90
C ILE A 172 -4.40 -1.99 -12.32
N THR A 173 -4.01 -2.98 -13.11
CA THR A 173 -4.54 -3.14 -14.48
C THR A 173 -6.04 -3.39 -14.48
N GLU A 174 -6.53 -4.29 -13.62
CA GLU A 174 -7.96 -4.61 -13.55
C GLU A 174 -8.76 -3.40 -13.03
N VAL A 175 -8.29 -2.72 -11.99
CA VAL A 175 -8.91 -1.48 -11.50
C VAL A 175 -8.93 -0.41 -12.60
N ALA A 176 -7.85 -0.22 -13.35
CA ALA A 176 -7.80 0.77 -14.44
C ALA A 176 -8.75 0.43 -15.59
N CYS A 177 -9.04 -0.84 -15.86
CA CYS A 177 -10.00 -1.25 -16.88
C CYS A 177 -11.42 -0.77 -16.58
N ASP A 178 -11.80 -0.60 -15.31
CA ASP A 178 -13.11 -0.06 -14.93
C ASP A 178 -13.26 1.42 -15.37
N PHE A 179 -12.16 2.18 -15.35
CA PHE A 179 -12.16 3.61 -15.69
C PHE A 179 -11.90 3.88 -17.19
N VAL A 180 -11.20 2.96 -17.88
CA VAL A 180 -10.84 3.13 -19.30
C VAL A 180 -11.19 1.88 -20.11
N PRO A 181 -12.46 1.49 -20.17
CA PRO A 181 -12.90 0.19 -20.73
C PRO A 181 -12.59 0.02 -22.22
N LEU A 182 -12.38 1.11 -22.96
CA LEU A 182 -12.02 1.09 -24.39
C LEU A 182 -10.52 1.00 -24.65
N LEU A 183 -9.68 1.15 -23.60
CA LEU A 183 -8.24 1.03 -23.75
C LEU A 183 -7.84 -0.45 -23.71
N PRO A 184 -7.17 -0.97 -24.76
CA PRO A 184 -6.72 -2.35 -24.75
C PRO A 184 -5.83 -2.64 -23.54
N ARG A 185 -6.11 -3.73 -22.82
CA ARG A 185 -5.32 -4.17 -21.63
C ARG A 185 -3.82 -4.22 -21.89
N LEU A 186 -3.42 -4.58 -23.12
CA LEU A 186 -2.01 -4.60 -23.54
C LEU A 186 -1.29 -3.25 -23.36
N LEU A 187 -2.04 -2.14 -23.37
CA LEU A 187 -1.50 -0.78 -23.22
C LEU A 187 -1.46 -0.29 -21.77
N LEU A 188 -2.16 -0.99 -20.89
CA LEU A 188 -2.12 -0.72 -19.45
C LEU A 188 -0.89 -1.39 -18.83
N PRO A 189 -0.19 -0.71 -17.91
CA PRO A 189 0.90 -1.34 -17.19
C PRO A 189 0.34 -2.48 -16.33
N ASN A 190 0.90 -3.68 -16.45
CA ASN A 190 0.59 -4.79 -15.55
C ASN A 190 1.40 -4.60 -14.27
N THR A 191 0.84 -3.86 -13.32
CA THR A 191 1.51 -3.46 -12.09
C THR A 191 0.69 -3.86 -10.87
N PHE A 192 1.40 -4.13 -9.77
CA PHE A 192 0.83 -4.53 -8.49
C PHE A 192 -0.22 -5.65 -8.64
N VAL A 193 0.17 -6.74 -9.33
CA VAL A 193 -0.67 -7.92 -9.48
C VAL A 193 -0.67 -8.66 -8.15
N SER A 194 -1.54 -8.24 -7.23
CA SER A 194 -1.59 -8.75 -5.84
C SER A 194 -1.93 -10.25 -5.82
N THR A 195 -2.73 -10.72 -6.79
CA THR A 195 -3.10 -12.13 -6.94
C THR A 195 -1.93 -13.07 -7.24
N ASP A 196 -0.82 -12.57 -7.81
CA ASP A 196 0.38 -13.38 -8.08
C ASP A 196 1.20 -13.64 -6.79
N PHE A 197 1.04 -12.79 -5.79
CA PHE A 197 1.76 -12.86 -4.52
C PHE A 197 0.96 -13.52 -3.41
N ALA A 198 -0.36 -13.32 -3.39
CA ALA A 198 -1.28 -13.84 -2.38
C ALA A 198 -1.12 -15.35 -2.09
N PRO A 199 -0.90 -16.25 -3.09
CA PRO A 199 -0.72 -17.68 -2.83
C PRO A 199 0.50 -18.03 -1.98
N ARG A 200 1.48 -17.14 -1.86
CA ARG A 200 2.70 -17.33 -1.06
C ARG A 200 2.61 -16.79 0.36
N ILE A 201 1.49 -16.12 0.70
CA ILE A 201 1.28 -15.50 2.00
C ILE A 201 0.54 -16.48 2.90
N THR A 202 1.22 -16.97 3.93
CA THR A 202 0.71 -17.98 4.86
C THR A 202 0.39 -17.44 6.25
N CYS A 203 0.74 -16.16 6.52
CA CYS A 203 0.37 -15.50 7.77
C CYS A 203 -1.13 -15.15 7.78
N PRO A 204 -1.73 -14.90 8.96
CA PRO A 204 -3.06 -14.33 9.06
C PRO A 204 -3.18 -13.02 8.29
N VAL A 205 -4.20 -12.94 7.43
CA VAL A 205 -4.51 -11.74 6.63
C VAL A 205 -5.84 -11.15 7.08
N THR A 206 -5.84 -9.85 7.34
CA THR A 206 -7.05 -9.07 7.63
C THR A 206 -7.29 -8.06 6.52
N VAL A 207 -8.52 -7.97 6.05
CA VAL A 207 -8.94 -7.03 5.02
C VAL A 207 -10.02 -6.10 5.57
N LEU A 208 -9.78 -4.80 5.48
CA LEU A 208 -10.75 -3.75 5.75
C LEU A 208 -11.22 -3.18 4.40
N ARG A 209 -12.45 -3.44 4.03
CA ARG A 209 -13.06 -2.98 2.77
C ARG A 209 -14.07 -1.88 3.03
N ALA A 210 -14.07 -0.83 2.21
CA ALA A 210 -15.10 0.20 2.24
C ALA A 210 -16.36 -0.28 1.49
N ALA A 211 -17.53 -0.10 2.10
CA ALA A 211 -18.81 -0.55 1.53
C ALA A 211 -19.20 0.26 0.28
N ALA A 212 -18.85 1.55 0.26
CA ALA A 212 -19.14 2.49 -0.83
C ALA A 212 -17.89 2.83 -1.65
N ASP A 213 -16.92 1.91 -1.74
CA ASP A 213 -15.70 2.10 -2.53
C ASP A 213 -16.03 2.09 -4.03
N THR A 214 -15.90 3.25 -4.67
CA THR A 214 -16.09 3.42 -6.12
C THR A 214 -14.78 3.41 -6.89
N LEU A 215 -13.64 3.43 -6.19
CA LEU A 215 -12.32 3.36 -6.80
C LEU A 215 -11.83 1.91 -6.92
N VAL A 216 -11.86 1.18 -5.81
CA VAL A 216 -11.58 -0.25 -5.76
C VAL A 216 -12.88 -0.97 -5.44
N THR A 217 -13.60 -1.36 -6.48
CA THR A 217 -14.92 -1.98 -6.33
C THR A 217 -14.84 -3.36 -5.67
N ALA A 218 -15.93 -3.81 -5.06
CA ALA A 218 -15.97 -5.07 -4.33
C ALA A 218 -15.48 -6.30 -5.13
N PRO A 219 -15.71 -6.42 -6.46
CA PRO A 219 -15.17 -7.52 -7.27
C PRO A 219 -13.65 -7.65 -7.23
N HIS A 220 -12.89 -6.52 -7.22
CA HIS A 220 -11.42 -6.52 -7.15
C HIS A 220 -10.92 -7.08 -5.82
N THR A 221 -11.49 -6.61 -4.70
CA THR A 221 -11.18 -7.18 -3.39
C THR A 221 -11.54 -8.66 -3.35
N ALA A 222 -12.72 -9.04 -3.82
CA ALA A 222 -13.14 -10.44 -3.83
C ALA A 222 -12.25 -11.35 -4.70
N ALA A 223 -11.71 -10.84 -5.81
CA ALA A 223 -10.74 -11.56 -6.64
C ALA A 223 -9.45 -11.82 -5.87
N LEU A 224 -8.94 -10.82 -5.17
CA LEU A 224 -7.76 -10.97 -4.33
C LEU A 224 -7.99 -11.95 -3.16
N LEU A 225 -9.12 -11.84 -2.45
CA LEU A 225 -9.43 -12.73 -1.31
C LEU A 225 -9.39 -14.21 -1.69
N ARG A 226 -9.86 -14.56 -2.89
CA ARG A 226 -9.84 -15.94 -3.40
C ARG A 226 -8.44 -16.47 -3.70
N ALA A 227 -7.44 -15.60 -3.86
CA ALA A 227 -6.08 -16.00 -4.18
C ALA A 227 -5.27 -16.42 -2.95
N TYR A 228 -5.70 -16.10 -1.73
CA TYR A 228 -5.01 -16.51 -0.51
C TYR A 228 -5.25 -17.99 -0.20
N PRO A 229 -4.22 -18.74 0.28
CA PRO A 229 -4.36 -20.15 0.65
C PRO A 229 -5.29 -20.35 1.87
N THR A 230 -5.33 -19.36 2.76
CA THR A 230 -6.26 -19.32 3.90
C THR A 230 -7.16 -18.10 3.73
N PRO A 231 -8.49 -18.24 3.80
CA PRO A 231 -9.40 -17.12 3.66
C PRO A 231 -9.06 -15.99 4.64
N PRO A 232 -8.86 -14.74 4.19
CA PRO A 232 -8.65 -13.60 5.05
C PRO A 232 -9.88 -13.29 5.92
N ALA A 233 -9.63 -12.72 7.11
CA ALA A 233 -10.69 -12.09 7.89
C ALA A 233 -11.10 -10.77 7.21
N GLU A 234 -12.37 -10.64 6.81
CA GLU A 234 -12.88 -9.45 6.11
C GLU A 234 -13.79 -8.62 7.03
N TYR A 235 -13.54 -7.31 7.05
CA TYR A 235 -14.38 -6.30 7.69
C TYR A 235 -14.86 -5.29 6.67
N VAL A 236 -16.19 -5.06 6.63
CA VAL A 236 -16.83 -4.11 5.73
C VAL A 236 -17.16 -2.83 6.50
N LEU A 237 -16.46 -1.75 6.20
CA LEU A 237 -16.62 -0.46 6.84
C LEU A 237 -17.63 0.40 6.07
N GLN A 238 -18.54 1.08 6.77
CA GLN A 238 -19.54 1.96 6.15
C GLN A 238 -18.93 3.31 5.76
N ALA A 239 -18.08 3.29 4.73
CA ALA A 239 -17.29 4.40 4.24
C ALA A 239 -17.06 4.27 2.72
N ASP A 240 -16.55 5.35 2.09
CA ASP A 240 -15.91 5.30 0.78
C ASP A 240 -14.40 5.02 0.91
N HIS A 241 -13.71 4.93 -0.25
CA HIS A 241 -12.29 4.63 -0.34
C HIS A 241 -11.40 5.49 0.58
N ASN A 242 -11.67 6.78 0.65
CA ASN A 242 -10.82 7.76 1.35
C ASN A 242 -11.32 8.08 2.77
N SER A 243 -12.56 7.78 3.11
CA SER A 243 -13.17 8.14 4.39
C SER A 243 -13.04 7.05 5.46
N VAL A 244 -12.52 5.86 5.14
CA VAL A 244 -12.30 4.75 6.09
C VAL A 244 -11.48 5.18 7.32
N PHE A 245 -10.54 6.11 7.16
CA PHE A 245 -9.65 6.59 8.24
C PHE A 245 -10.37 7.40 9.31
N PHE A 246 -11.53 7.97 8.98
CA PHE A 246 -12.30 8.85 9.89
C PHE A 246 -13.31 8.08 10.73
N LEU A 247 -13.46 6.77 10.49
CA LEU A 247 -14.35 5.93 11.28
C LEU A 247 -13.75 5.67 12.66
N PRO A 248 -14.54 5.79 13.75
CA PRO A 248 -14.06 5.53 15.10
C PRO A 248 -13.46 4.13 15.30
N GLU A 249 -14.00 3.13 14.59
CA GLU A 249 -13.55 1.74 14.63
C GLU A 249 -12.29 1.47 13.81
N PHE A 250 -11.83 2.37 12.96
CA PHE A 250 -10.70 2.13 12.05
C PHE A 250 -9.41 1.77 12.80
N ILE A 251 -8.94 2.65 13.69
CA ILE A 251 -7.70 2.41 14.46
C ILE A 251 -7.84 1.17 15.35
N PRO A 252 -8.90 0.99 16.15
CA PRO A 252 -9.11 -0.24 16.92
C PRO A 252 -9.05 -1.52 16.08
N LEU A 253 -9.65 -1.55 14.90
CA LEU A 253 -9.63 -2.71 14.00
C LEU A 253 -8.23 -2.99 13.46
N VAL A 254 -7.50 -1.95 13.01
CA VAL A 254 -6.11 -2.13 12.56
C VAL A 254 -5.24 -2.63 13.70
N LEU A 255 -5.30 -2.06 14.89
CA LEU A 255 -4.51 -2.51 16.04
C LEU A 255 -4.84 -3.95 16.44
N LYS A 256 -6.13 -4.33 16.44
CA LYS A 256 -6.55 -5.71 16.68
C LYS A 256 -5.99 -6.68 15.64
N SER A 257 -5.91 -6.28 14.38
CA SER A 257 -5.35 -7.11 13.31
C SER A 257 -3.85 -7.41 13.44
N LEU A 258 -3.13 -6.64 14.26
CA LEU A 258 -1.71 -6.85 14.56
C LEU A 258 -1.48 -7.89 15.67
N GLU A 259 -2.53 -8.42 16.30
CA GLU A 259 -2.43 -9.45 17.34
C GLU A 259 -2.44 -10.84 16.71
N LYS A 260 -1.44 -11.68 17.02
CA LYS A 260 -1.42 -13.07 16.55
C LYS A 260 -2.59 -13.86 17.10
N GLY A 261 -3.39 -14.46 16.24
CA GLY A 261 -4.45 -15.40 16.64
C GLY A 261 -5.78 -14.74 17.02
N SER A 262 -5.96 -13.43 16.83
CA SER A 262 -7.13 -12.68 17.31
C SER A 262 -8.42 -12.85 16.48
N PHE A 263 -8.45 -13.70 15.46
CA PHE A 263 -9.62 -13.83 14.57
C PHE A 263 -10.32 -15.19 14.67
N SER A 264 -11.14 -15.35 15.71
CA SER A 264 -12.38 -16.13 15.66
C SER A 264 -13.55 -15.11 15.65
N GLY A 265 -14.06 -14.93 14.52
CA GLY A 265 -15.31 -14.46 13.94
C GLY A 265 -16.38 -13.71 14.73
N ASP A 266 -16.14 -12.85 15.70
CA ASP A 266 -17.20 -11.99 16.24
C ASP A 266 -16.79 -10.52 16.19
N LEU A 267 -17.45 -9.78 15.26
CA LEU A 267 -17.50 -8.32 15.32
C LEU A 267 -18.17 -7.90 16.64
N PRO A 268 -17.68 -6.89 17.35
CA PRO A 268 -18.55 -6.15 18.23
C PRO A 268 -19.63 -5.51 17.33
N THR A 269 -20.85 -6.01 17.43
CA THR A 269 -22.03 -5.38 16.81
C THR A 269 -22.02 -3.92 17.26
N ALA A 270 -21.96 -2.99 16.29
CA ALA A 270 -22.16 -1.59 16.57
C ALA A 270 -23.46 -1.47 17.39
N ALA A 271 -23.32 -0.98 18.62
CA ALA A 271 -24.49 -0.69 19.46
C ALA A 271 -25.39 0.27 18.66
N ALA A 272 -26.57 -0.21 18.28
CA ALA A 272 -27.59 0.61 17.67
C ALA A 272 -27.89 1.75 18.68
N GLY A 273 -27.39 2.94 18.37
CA GLY A 273 -27.70 4.15 19.12
C GLY A 273 -29.21 4.40 19.07
N LYS A 274 -29.81 4.46 20.26
CA LYS A 274 -31.17 4.96 20.46
C LYS A 274 -31.19 6.47 20.28
#